data_6a77cff12f4c831a7316c1d9a7d56de5
#
_entry.id   6a77cff12f4c831a7316c1d9a7d56de5
#
_cell.length_a   1.000
_cell.length_b   1.000
_cell.length_c   1.000
_cell.angle_alpha   90.00
_cell.angle_beta   90.00
_cell.angle_gamma   90.00
#
_symmetry.space_group_name_H-M   'P 1'
#
loop_
_entity.id
_entity.type
_entity.pdbx_description
1 polymer ?
#
loop_
_entity_poly.entity_id
_entity_poly.type
_entity_poly.pdbx_seq_one_letter_code
_entity_poly.pdbx_strand_id
1 'polypeptide(L)'
;LTLKNGYSILDYNYNKYSDRFNNKPSFNINEWPPNHKLENYKPEYNLSVWWKELSGEEYIQKPIVFWGCIFCVDKTLIHRRPLSFYDKMHQYYIKNLNPVETHFAERSWANIFKI
;
A
#
# COMPACT_ATOMS: atom_id res chain seq x y z
N LEU A 1 -23.08 1.00 -9.92
CA LEU A 1 -22.49 0.40 -8.72
C LEU A 1 -22.42 1.44 -7.62
N THR A 2 -23.21 1.30 -6.57
CA THR A 2 -23.15 2.19 -5.43
C THR A 2 -22.03 1.74 -4.50
N LEU A 3 -21.00 2.56 -4.34
CA LEU A 3 -19.90 2.29 -3.42
C LEU A 3 -20.32 2.71 -2.01
N LYS A 4 -20.52 1.76 -1.12
CA LYS A 4 -21.11 1.99 0.20
C LYS A 4 -20.31 2.95 1.08
N ASN A 5 -18.98 2.92 1.01
CA ASN A 5 -18.06 3.79 1.76
C ASN A 5 -17.10 4.55 0.83
N GLY A 6 -17.48 4.74 -0.44
CA GLY A 6 -16.63 5.34 -1.46
C GLY A 6 -15.61 4.39 -2.07
N TYR A 7 -15.60 3.11 -1.67
CA TYR A 7 -14.69 2.11 -2.23
C TYR A 7 -15.30 0.71 -2.23
N SER A 8 -14.75 -0.15 -3.09
CA SER A 8 -15.01 -1.59 -3.10
C SER A 8 -13.70 -2.32 -3.40
N ILE A 9 -13.45 -3.38 -2.67
CA ILE A 9 -12.29 -4.25 -2.87
C ILE A 9 -12.76 -5.61 -3.34
N LEU A 10 -11.89 -6.30 -4.09
CA LEU A 10 -12.14 -7.68 -4.44
C LEU A 10 -11.99 -8.55 -3.19
N ASP A 11 -13.09 -9.12 -2.72
CA ASP A 11 -13.17 -9.94 -1.49
C ASP A 11 -12.59 -11.36 -1.71
N TYR A 12 -11.67 -11.50 -2.65
CA TYR A 12 -11.05 -12.77 -2.96
C TYR A 12 -10.01 -13.11 -1.89
N ASN A 13 -10.31 -14.11 -1.07
CA ASN A 13 -9.45 -14.56 0.03
C ASN A 13 -9.14 -13.48 1.09
N TYR A 14 -10.00 -12.48 1.23
CA TYR A 14 -9.82 -11.41 2.20
C TYR A 14 -9.56 -11.95 3.62
N ASN A 15 -10.39 -12.89 4.07
CA ASN A 15 -10.25 -13.51 5.39
C ASN A 15 -8.92 -14.24 5.57
N LYS A 16 -8.43 -14.90 4.53
CA LYS A 16 -7.16 -15.63 4.57
C LYS A 16 -5.96 -14.72 4.73
N TYR A 17 -6.03 -13.52 4.13
CA TYR A 17 -4.94 -12.55 4.19
C TYR A 17 -5.08 -11.57 5.36
N SER A 18 -6.30 -11.20 5.74
CA SER A 18 -6.53 -10.32 6.88
C SER A 18 -6.04 -10.92 8.20
N ASP A 19 -6.24 -12.22 8.42
CA ASP A 19 -5.76 -12.92 9.62
C ASP A 19 -4.23 -12.93 9.72
N ARG A 20 -3.53 -12.93 8.60
CA ARG A 20 -2.07 -12.86 8.57
C ARG A 20 -1.53 -11.48 8.97
N PHE A 21 -2.28 -10.43 8.72
CA PHE A 21 -1.79 -9.06 8.85
C PHE A 21 -2.47 -8.27 9.97
N ASN A 22 -3.66 -8.69 10.41
CA ASN A 22 -4.37 -8.03 11.49
C ASN A 22 -3.64 -8.04 12.84
N ASN A 23 -2.72 -8.98 13.03
CA ASN A 23 -1.96 -9.13 14.26
C ASN A 23 -0.53 -8.56 14.20
N LYS A 24 -0.15 -7.91 13.08
CA LYS A 24 1.21 -7.38 12.91
C LYS A 24 1.18 -5.87 12.77
N PRO A 25 1.81 -5.14 13.68
CA PRO A 25 1.79 -3.68 13.69
C PRO A 25 2.57 -3.03 12.54
N SER A 26 3.38 -3.79 11.81
CA SER A 26 4.11 -3.29 10.66
C SER A 26 4.34 -4.39 9.64
N PHE A 27 4.24 -4.04 8.36
CA PHE A 27 4.68 -4.94 7.31
C PHE A 27 6.20 -5.07 7.35
N ASN A 28 6.68 -6.28 7.60
CA ASN A 28 8.09 -6.57 7.56
C ASN A 28 8.40 -7.34 6.27
N ILE A 29 9.12 -6.70 5.37
CA ILE A 29 9.49 -7.30 4.11
C ILE A 29 10.41 -8.53 4.28
N ASN A 30 11.07 -8.69 5.43
CA ASN A 30 11.85 -9.88 5.75
C ASN A 30 11.01 -11.15 5.82
N GLU A 31 9.69 -11.03 5.92
CA GLU A 31 8.76 -12.15 5.84
C GLU A 31 8.36 -12.50 4.41
N TRP A 32 8.84 -11.73 3.44
CA TRP A 32 8.60 -11.98 2.03
C TRP A 32 9.33 -13.26 1.59
N PRO A 33 8.76 -14.05 0.69
CA PRO A 33 9.42 -15.25 0.20
C PRO A 33 10.83 -14.96 -0.34
N PRO A 34 11.85 -15.74 0.03
CA PRO A 34 13.25 -15.42 -0.28
C PRO A 34 13.61 -15.46 -1.77
N ASN A 35 12.72 -15.96 -2.62
CA ASN A 35 12.90 -16.02 -4.08
C ASN A 35 12.34 -14.80 -4.84
N HIS A 36 11.74 -13.83 -4.15
CA HIS A 36 11.38 -12.57 -4.78
C HIS A 36 12.59 -11.65 -4.87
N LYS A 37 13.03 -11.39 -6.09
CA LYS A 37 14.07 -10.39 -6.37
C LYS A 37 13.43 -9.01 -6.37
N LEU A 38 13.41 -8.37 -5.20
CA LEU A 38 12.94 -7.01 -5.06
C LEU A 38 14.09 -6.04 -5.27
N GLU A 39 13.91 -5.11 -6.18
CA GLU A 39 14.88 -4.03 -6.39
C GLU A 39 14.71 -2.96 -5.32
N ASN A 40 15.81 -2.34 -4.90
CA ASN A 40 15.89 -1.36 -3.81
C ASN A 40 15.54 -1.92 -2.42
N TYR A 41 15.46 -3.23 -2.29
CA TYR A 41 15.24 -3.84 -1.00
C TYR A 41 16.46 -3.66 -0.08
N LYS A 42 16.20 -3.13 1.12
CA LYS A 42 17.16 -3.04 2.22
C LYS A 42 16.43 -3.33 3.53
N PRO A 43 17.03 -4.07 4.48
CA PRO A 43 16.36 -4.38 5.76
C PRO A 43 15.86 -3.16 6.53
N GLU A 44 16.62 -2.06 6.49
CA GLU A 44 16.30 -0.79 7.16
C GLU A 44 15.25 0.04 6.41
N TYR A 45 15.01 -0.25 5.14
CA TYR A 45 14.05 0.47 4.29
C TYR A 45 12.72 -0.29 4.26
N ASN A 46 11.89 -0.03 5.26
CA ASN A 46 10.59 -0.68 5.42
C ASN A 46 9.42 0.24 5.04
N LEU A 47 8.21 -0.30 5.10
CA LEU A 47 7.00 0.43 4.76
C LEU A 47 6.85 1.75 5.54
N SER A 48 7.15 1.74 6.83
CA SER A 48 7.02 2.94 7.67
C SER A 48 7.99 4.04 7.26
N VAL A 49 9.22 3.68 6.90
CA VAL A 49 10.23 4.62 6.41
C VAL A 49 9.80 5.21 5.06
N TRP A 50 9.39 4.36 4.13
CA TRP A 50 8.92 4.81 2.82
C TRP A 50 7.69 5.72 2.93
N TRP A 51 6.72 5.33 3.77
CA TRP A 51 5.50 6.11 3.96
C TRP A 51 5.81 7.51 4.51
N LYS A 52 6.69 7.58 5.49
CA LYS A 52 7.13 8.86 6.07
C LYS A 52 7.82 9.74 5.02
N GLU A 53 8.66 9.15 4.18
CA GLU A 53 9.33 9.85 3.09
C GLU A 53 8.33 10.35 2.04
N LEU A 54 7.37 9.53 1.66
CA LEU A 54 6.35 9.87 0.66
C LEU A 54 5.37 10.92 1.17
N SER A 55 4.79 10.72 2.35
CA SER A 55 3.65 11.48 2.85
C SER A 55 4.01 12.53 3.89
N GLY A 56 5.15 12.41 4.54
CA GLY A 56 5.51 13.23 5.71
C GLY A 56 4.81 12.78 7.01
N GLU A 57 3.97 11.74 6.93
CA GLU A 57 3.14 11.25 8.04
C GLU A 57 3.71 9.96 8.63
N GLU A 58 3.41 9.68 9.88
CA GLU A 58 3.67 8.37 10.47
C GLU A 58 2.72 7.32 9.86
N TYR A 59 3.25 6.13 9.59
CA TYR A 59 2.44 5.04 9.09
C TYR A 59 1.54 4.48 10.20
N ILE A 60 0.24 4.41 9.93
CA ILE A 60 -0.75 3.79 10.82
C ILE A 60 -1.36 2.62 10.06
N GLN A 61 -1.20 1.42 10.60
CA GLN A 61 -1.79 0.23 9.98
C GLN A 61 -3.31 0.32 10.00
N LYS A 62 -3.91 0.07 8.83
CA LYS A 62 -5.35 0.04 8.66
C LYS A 62 -5.87 -1.40 8.64
N PRO A 63 -7.11 -1.64 9.06
CA PRO A 63 -7.70 -2.98 9.01
C PRO A 63 -8.05 -3.46 7.60
N ILE A 64 -7.95 -2.58 6.59
CA ILE A 64 -8.30 -2.86 5.21
C ILE A 64 -7.03 -2.85 4.36
N VAL A 65 -6.84 -3.91 3.56
CA VAL A 65 -5.76 -4.02 2.59
C VAL A 65 -6.34 -4.28 1.21
N PHE A 66 -5.89 -3.52 0.23
CA PHE A 66 -6.32 -3.63 -1.17
C PHE A 66 -5.37 -4.56 -1.93
N TRP A 67 -5.50 -5.85 -1.69
CA TRP A 67 -4.61 -6.86 -2.27
C TRP A 67 -4.66 -6.90 -3.80
N GLY A 68 -3.47 -7.03 -4.40
CA GLY A 68 -3.32 -7.07 -5.85
C GLY A 68 -3.65 -5.76 -6.54
N CYS A 69 -3.89 -4.70 -5.80
CA CYS A 69 -4.33 -3.39 -6.32
C CYS A 69 -5.62 -3.47 -7.15
N ILE A 70 -6.48 -4.45 -6.85
CA ILE A 70 -7.76 -4.62 -7.55
C ILE A 70 -8.85 -4.03 -6.67
N PHE A 71 -9.31 -2.84 -7.04
CA PHE A 71 -10.31 -2.12 -6.28
C PHE A 71 -11.02 -1.08 -7.13
N CYS A 72 -12.16 -0.61 -6.65
CA CYS A 72 -12.85 0.57 -7.16
C CYS A 72 -12.91 1.61 -6.05
N VAL A 73 -12.66 2.86 -6.37
CA VAL A 73 -12.79 3.97 -5.43
C VAL A 73 -13.51 5.14 -6.07
N ASP A 74 -14.24 5.87 -5.26
CA ASP A 74 -14.81 7.14 -5.66
C ASP A 74 -13.67 8.15 -5.91
N LYS A 75 -13.81 8.96 -6.95
CA LYS A 75 -12.83 10.01 -7.26
C LYS A 75 -12.57 10.97 -6.11
N THR A 76 -13.56 11.17 -5.24
CA THR A 76 -13.40 12.03 -4.06
C THR A 76 -12.33 11.51 -3.10
N LEU A 77 -12.17 10.18 -3.01
CA LEU A 77 -11.11 9.58 -2.19
C LEU A 77 -9.73 9.82 -2.82
N ILE A 78 -9.64 9.74 -4.14
CA ILE A 78 -8.40 10.03 -4.88
C ILE A 78 -7.98 11.48 -4.62
N HIS A 79 -8.93 12.41 -4.66
CA HIS A 79 -8.67 13.85 -4.48
C HIS A 79 -8.35 14.24 -3.03
N ARG A 80 -8.39 13.32 -2.07
CA ARG A 80 -7.90 13.59 -0.71
C ARG A 80 -6.40 13.85 -0.64
N ARG A 81 -5.67 13.45 -1.70
CA ARG A 81 -4.25 13.76 -1.88
C ARG A 81 -4.07 14.63 -3.11
N PRO A 82 -3.12 15.57 -3.09
CA PRO A 82 -2.83 16.40 -4.27
C PRO A 82 -2.15 15.58 -5.38
N LEU A 83 -2.22 16.07 -6.60
CA LEU A 83 -1.54 15.43 -7.75
C LEU A 83 -0.05 15.22 -7.48
N SER A 84 0.61 16.17 -6.82
CA SER A 84 2.03 16.08 -6.47
C SER A 84 2.37 14.86 -5.61
N PHE A 85 1.44 14.42 -4.76
CA PHE A 85 1.61 13.18 -3.98
C PHE A 85 1.70 11.96 -4.90
N TYR A 86 0.80 11.86 -5.87
CA TYR A 86 0.78 10.74 -6.82
C TYR A 86 1.97 10.78 -7.77
N ASP A 87 2.41 11.96 -8.19
CA ASP A 87 3.62 12.12 -9.00
C ASP A 87 4.85 11.64 -8.24
N LYS A 88 4.97 12.01 -6.98
CA LYS A 88 6.06 11.54 -6.12
C LYS A 88 6.03 10.03 -5.94
N MET A 89 4.85 9.47 -5.71
CA MET A 89 4.65 8.03 -5.61
C MET A 89 5.05 7.31 -6.89
N HIS A 90 4.66 7.85 -8.06
CA HIS A 90 5.01 7.31 -9.36
C HIS A 90 6.53 7.27 -9.59
N GLN A 91 7.28 8.25 -9.12
CA GLN A 91 8.74 8.29 -9.26
C GLN A 91 9.43 7.08 -8.63
N TYR A 92 8.86 6.48 -7.60
CA TYR A 92 9.41 5.27 -6.99
C TYR A 92 9.27 4.05 -7.90
N TYR A 93 8.27 4.01 -8.78
CA TYR A 93 7.95 2.82 -9.57
C TYR A 93 8.64 2.78 -10.92
N ILE A 94 8.94 3.93 -11.52
CA ILE A 94 9.42 4.00 -12.91
C ILE A 94 10.88 3.67 -13.07
N LYS A 95 11.65 3.56 -11.99
CA LYS A 95 13.11 3.38 -12.04
C LYS A 95 13.53 1.91 -12.16
N ASN A 96 12.68 0.98 -11.77
CA ASN A 96 13.02 -0.44 -11.67
C ASN A 96 11.85 -1.30 -12.14
N LEU A 97 12.13 -2.57 -12.49
CA LEU A 97 11.11 -3.50 -12.97
C LEU A 97 10.25 -4.07 -11.82
N ASN A 98 10.83 -4.28 -10.65
CA ASN A 98 10.14 -4.83 -9.49
C ASN A 98 10.61 -4.15 -8.20
N PRO A 99 10.35 -2.85 -8.04
CA PRO A 99 10.80 -2.12 -6.87
C PRO A 99 10.01 -2.52 -5.62
N VAL A 100 10.66 -2.51 -4.47
CA VAL A 100 10.02 -2.81 -3.18
C VAL A 100 8.87 -1.86 -2.87
N GLU A 101 8.94 -0.64 -3.37
CA GLU A 101 7.95 0.42 -3.16
C GLU A 101 6.56 0.06 -3.70
N THR A 102 6.47 -0.74 -4.77
CA THR A 102 5.17 -1.20 -5.28
C THR A 102 4.48 -2.12 -4.29
N HIS A 103 5.24 -2.92 -3.56
CA HIS A 103 4.73 -3.79 -2.50
C HIS A 103 4.32 -2.99 -1.26
N PHE A 104 5.04 -1.92 -0.95
CA PHE A 104 4.63 -0.98 0.09
C PHE A 104 3.32 -0.28 -0.27
N ALA A 105 3.18 0.17 -1.51
CA ALA A 105 1.96 0.83 -1.99
C ALA A 105 0.74 -0.09 -1.92
N GLU A 106 0.88 -1.35 -2.31
CA GLU A 106 -0.22 -2.33 -2.23
C GLU A 106 -0.84 -2.39 -0.83
N ARG A 107 -0.02 -2.23 0.20
CA ARG A 107 -0.44 -2.27 1.60
C ARG A 107 -0.88 -0.92 2.16
N SER A 108 -0.72 0.14 1.39
CA SER A 108 -0.91 1.52 1.86
C SER A 108 -2.12 2.22 1.25
N TRP A 109 -2.88 1.57 0.37
CA TRP A 109 -4.00 2.23 -0.33
C TRP A 109 -5.02 2.84 0.63
N ALA A 110 -5.32 2.17 1.76
CA ALA A 110 -6.22 2.74 2.77
C ALA A 110 -5.66 4.05 3.36
N ASN A 111 -4.35 4.10 3.58
CA ASN A 111 -3.67 5.31 4.06
C ASN A 111 -3.62 6.38 2.96
N ILE A 112 -3.37 5.98 1.71
CA ILE A 112 -3.36 6.89 0.56
C ILE A 112 -4.71 7.60 0.43
N PHE A 113 -5.80 6.84 0.48
CA PHE A 113 -7.16 7.38 0.34
C PHE A 113 -7.73 7.95 1.64
N LYS A 114 -6.99 7.92 2.75
CA LYS A 114 -7.44 8.39 4.07
C LYS A 114 -8.74 7.73 4.52
N ILE A 115 -8.81 6.44 4.32
CA ILE A 115 -9.95 5.62 4.78
C ILE A 115 -9.78 5.27 6.25
#